data_61801280564ff18763a028886f523e43
#
_entry.id   61801280564ff18763a028886f523e43
#
_cell.length_a   1.000
_cell.length_b   1.000
_cell.length_c   1.000
_cell.angle_alpha   90.00
_cell.angle_beta   90.00
_cell.angle_gamma   90.00
#
_symmetry.space_group_name_H-M   'P 1'
#
loop_
_entity.id
_entity.type
_entity.pdbx_description
1 polymer ?
#
loop_
_entity_poly.entity_id
_entity_poly.type
_entity_poly.pdbx_seq_one_letter_code
_entity_poly.pdbx_strand_id
1 'polypeptide(L)'
;LYSRFWHKFLYDIGVVPTKEPYQKRTSHGMILGLNPHAFENQPDAERKRLLAEYGDEKGARKALVEKYGEMAEHPIVKMSKSLGNVVNPDDVVNEYGADTLRLYEMFIGDFEKAAPWNTSSIKGCKRFLDKIWSMSEKLVPGEGVRPELEAVANRTIKKVGEDIDALKANTAIAQLMIYVNALSDQGGATKAEYELLLQLLNPFAPHMTEELWQQLGHTEQLAYHAWPTYDEAKCVEQTIEIAVQVNGKVKARIKVPAAIENAD
;
A
#
# COMPACT_ATOMS: atom_id res chain seq x y z
N LEU A 1 -25.81 -2.51 -12.90
CA LEU A 1 -27.06 -2.82 -13.58
C LEU A 1 -27.39 -1.73 -14.60
N TYR A 2 -27.56 -0.45 -14.17
CA TYR A 2 -27.96 0.66 -15.06
C TYR A 2 -26.98 0.91 -16.20
N SER A 3 -25.67 0.95 -15.91
CA SER A 3 -24.61 1.13 -16.90
C SER A 3 -24.67 0.08 -18.01
N ARG A 4 -24.82 -1.20 -17.64
CA ARG A 4 -24.92 -2.30 -18.60
C ARG A 4 -26.21 -2.25 -19.43
N PHE A 5 -27.32 -1.85 -18.81
CA PHE A 5 -28.62 -1.67 -19.51
C PHE A 5 -28.50 -0.58 -20.58
N TRP A 6 -28.00 0.61 -20.23
CA TRP A 6 -27.79 1.70 -21.16
C TRP A 6 -26.83 1.35 -22.29
N HIS A 7 -25.73 0.67 -21.98
CA HIS A 7 -24.76 0.26 -23.00
C HIS A 7 -25.40 -0.70 -24.03
N LYS A 8 -26.18 -1.67 -23.57
CA LYS A 8 -26.88 -2.60 -24.46
C LYS A 8 -27.89 -1.89 -25.36
N PHE A 9 -28.63 -0.95 -24.84
CA PHE A 9 -29.53 -0.11 -25.62
C PHE A 9 -28.75 0.69 -26.67
N LEU A 10 -27.66 1.33 -26.30
CA LEU A 10 -26.82 2.07 -27.24
C LEU A 10 -26.17 1.17 -28.30
N TYR A 11 -25.83 -0.07 -27.95
CA TYR A 11 -25.37 -1.06 -28.90
C TYR A 11 -26.48 -1.43 -29.91
N ASP A 12 -27.71 -1.68 -29.44
CA ASP A 12 -28.82 -2.07 -30.29
C ASP A 12 -29.19 -0.98 -31.31
N ILE A 13 -28.96 0.29 -31.00
CA ILE A 13 -29.17 1.42 -31.90
C ILE A 13 -27.91 1.86 -32.65
N GLY A 14 -26.77 1.08 -32.54
CA GLY A 14 -25.54 1.29 -33.31
C GLY A 14 -24.68 2.45 -32.87
N VAL A 15 -24.84 2.98 -31.64
CA VAL A 15 -24.07 4.11 -31.12
C VAL A 15 -22.71 3.66 -30.52
N VAL A 16 -22.64 2.46 -29.95
CA VAL A 16 -21.39 1.88 -29.40
C VAL A 16 -21.01 0.60 -30.14
N PRO A 17 -19.70 0.30 -30.28
CA PRO A 17 -19.22 -0.82 -31.10
C PRO A 17 -19.25 -2.17 -30.39
N THR A 18 -19.40 -2.21 -29.07
CA THR A 18 -19.31 -3.45 -28.28
C THR A 18 -20.63 -3.78 -27.60
N LYS A 19 -20.96 -5.09 -27.52
CA LYS A 19 -22.21 -5.56 -26.88
C LYS A 19 -22.18 -5.46 -25.35
N GLU A 20 -21.01 -5.56 -24.76
CA GLU A 20 -20.82 -5.46 -23.29
C GLU A 20 -19.85 -4.32 -22.95
N PRO A 21 -20.15 -3.51 -21.91
CA PRO A 21 -19.32 -2.37 -21.53
C PRO A 21 -18.05 -2.76 -20.75
N TYR A 22 -18.06 -3.96 -20.16
CA TYR A 22 -16.98 -4.41 -19.28
C TYR A 22 -16.51 -5.82 -19.66
N GLN A 23 -15.19 -6.00 -19.70
CA GLN A 23 -14.56 -7.31 -19.91
C GLN A 23 -14.40 -8.08 -18.59
N LYS A 24 -14.21 -7.37 -17.48
CA LYS A 24 -13.99 -7.96 -16.16
C LYS A 24 -14.68 -7.13 -15.08
N ARG A 25 -15.22 -7.80 -14.08
CA ARG A 25 -15.70 -7.17 -12.84
C ARG A 25 -14.92 -7.74 -11.67
N THR A 26 -14.27 -6.86 -10.91
CA THR A 26 -13.63 -7.20 -9.66
C THR A 26 -14.43 -6.58 -8.51
N SER A 27 -14.77 -7.38 -7.49
CA SER A 27 -15.43 -6.90 -6.28
C SER A 27 -14.37 -6.50 -5.27
N HIS A 28 -14.34 -5.21 -4.93
CA HIS A 28 -13.45 -4.72 -3.87
C HIS A 28 -13.99 -5.09 -2.49
N GLY A 29 -13.08 -5.20 -1.51
CA GLY A 29 -13.41 -5.28 -0.10
C GLY A 29 -13.96 -3.96 0.46
N MET A 30 -14.33 -3.96 1.72
CA MET A 30 -14.79 -2.76 2.43
C MET A 30 -13.76 -2.33 3.45
N ILE A 31 -13.59 -1.03 3.60
CA ILE A 31 -12.88 -0.46 4.74
C ILE A 31 -13.87 -0.39 5.91
N LEU A 32 -13.47 -1.00 7.03
CA LEU A 32 -14.28 -1.14 8.22
C LEU A 32 -13.86 -0.13 9.29
N GLY A 33 -14.81 0.30 10.12
CA GLY A 33 -14.58 1.19 11.25
C GLY A 33 -14.73 0.49 12.60
N LEU A 34 -14.29 1.15 13.67
CA LEU A 34 -14.52 0.70 15.02
C LEU A 34 -16.03 0.73 15.32
N ASN A 35 -16.51 -0.29 16.02
CA ASN A 35 -17.88 -0.30 16.51
C ASN A 35 -17.96 0.40 17.86
N PRO A 36 -18.62 1.58 17.98
CA PRO A 36 -18.69 2.32 19.23
C PRO A 36 -19.51 1.59 20.32
N HIS A 37 -20.27 0.57 19.93
CA HIS A 37 -21.10 -0.21 20.87
C HIS A 37 -20.42 -1.49 21.36
N ALA A 38 -19.29 -1.89 20.79
CA ALA A 38 -18.53 -3.04 21.25
C ALA A 38 -17.80 -2.72 22.56
N PHE A 39 -17.69 -3.71 23.44
CA PHE A 39 -17.05 -3.56 24.76
C PHE A 39 -15.61 -3.05 24.65
N GLU A 40 -14.83 -3.55 23.71
CA GLU A 40 -13.43 -3.18 23.47
C GLU A 40 -13.25 -1.70 23.16
N ASN A 41 -14.23 -1.11 22.50
CA ASN A 41 -14.18 0.27 22.01
C ASN A 41 -14.84 1.26 22.98
N GLN A 42 -15.38 0.77 24.12
CA GLN A 42 -15.89 1.65 25.16
C GLN A 42 -14.74 2.42 25.84
N PRO A 43 -14.97 3.67 26.24
CA PRO A 43 -14.03 4.40 27.08
C PRO A 43 -13.68 3.64 28.36
N ASP A 44 -12.47 3.79 28.89
CA ASP A 44 -12.00 3.07 30.08
C ASP A 44 -12.93 3.22 31.29
N ALA A 45 -13.48 4.41 31.48
CA ALA A 45 -14.44 4.68 32.56
C ALA A 45 -15.73 3.86 32.39
N GLU A 46 -16.23 3.76 31.16
CA GLU A 46 -17.44 3.00 30.85
C GLU A 46 -17.20 1.48 30.96
N ARG A 47 -16.05 0.99 30.50
CA ARG A 47 -15.67 -0.41 30.69
C ARG A 47 -15.62 -0.80 32.16
N LYS A 48 -15.00 0.05 33.00
CA LYS A 48 -14.95 -0.17 34.46
C LYS A 48 -16.35 -0.18 35.08
N ARG A 49 -17.24 0.74 34.65
CA ARG A 49 -18.63 0.79 35.10
C ARG A 49 -19.37 -0.50 34.73
N LEU A 50 -19.28 -0.94 33.48
CA LEU A 50 -19.91 -2.17 32.98
C LEU A 50 -19.41 -3.42 33.75
N LEU A 51 -18.10 -3.53 33.99
CA LEU A 51 -17.53 -4.62 34.76
C LEU A 51 -18.02 -4.64 36.21
N ALA A 52 -18.15 -3.47 36.84
CA ALA A 52 -18.68 -3.37 38.20
C ALA A 52 -20.18 -3.73 38.29
N GLU A 53 -20.95 -3.38 37.25
CA GLU A 53 -22.39 -3.60 37.17
C GLU A 53 -22.75 -5.07 36.85
N TYR A 54 -22.02 -5.69 35.91
CA TYR A 54 -22.33 -7.02 35.36
C TYR A 54 -21.38 -8.10 35.82
N GLY A 55 -20.41 -7.79 36.67
CA GLY A 55 -19.52 -8.72 37.38
C GLY A 55 -18.30 -9.17 36.56
N ASP A 56 -18.43 -9.37 35.26
CA ASP A 56 -17.33 -9.75 34.37
C ASP A 56 -17.52 -9.23 32.96
N GLU A 57 -16.52 -9.46 32.12
CA GLU A 57 -16.53 -9.03 30.72
C GLU A 57 -17.65 -9.72 29.93
N LYS A 58 -17.94 -10.98 30.20
CA LYS A 58 -18.99 -11.72 29.49
C LYS A 58 -20.37 -11.13 29.78
N GLY A 59 -20.65 -10.81 31.03
CA GLY A 59 -21.88 -10.12 31.44
C GLY A 59 -22.01 -8.73 30.82
N ALA A 60 -20.92 -7.96 30.84
CA ALA A 60 -20.87 -6.63 30.22
C ALA A 60 -21.13 -6.70 28.70
N ARG A 61 -20.51 -7.63 27.98
CA ARG A 61 -20.76 -7.85 26.54
C ARG A 61 -22.21 -8.22 26.26
N LYS A 62 -22.77 -9.15 27.07
CA LYS A 62 -24.16 -9.56 26.92
C LYS A 62 -25.13 -8.40 27.09
N ALA A 63 -24.89 -7.53 28.08
CA ALA A 63 -25.70 -6.33 28.28
C ALA A 63 -25.62 -5.35 27.12
N LEU A 64 -24.44 -5.17 26.49
CA LEU A 64 -24.28 -4.35 25.29
C LEU A 64 -25.02 -4.95 24.10
N VAL A 65 -24.99 -6.28 23.92
CA VAL A 65 -25.73 -6.99 22.88
C VAL A 65 -27.24 -6.86 23.09
N GLU A 66 -27.73 -6.99 24.31
CA GLU A 66 -29.15 -6.78 24.63
C GLU A 66 -29.61 -5.34 24.32
N LYS A 67 -28.72 -4.37 24.55
CA LYS A 67 -29.02 -2.95 24.32
C LYS A 67 -28.90 -2.51 22.84
N TYR A 68 -27.88 -3.00 22.14
CA TYR A 68 -27.51 -2.51 20.80
C TYR A 68 -27.63 -3.57 19.69
N GLY A 69 -28.04 -4.80 20.02
CA GLY A 69 -28.15 -5.94 19.09
C GLY A 69 -26.84 -6.69 18.88
N GLU A 70 -26.91 -7.82 18.18
CA GLU A 70 -25.78 -8.74 17.93
C GLU A 70 -24.53 -8.04 17.35
N MET A 71 -24.72 -6.94 16.65
CA MET A 71 -23.61 -6.16 16.10
C MET A 71 -22.62 -5.70 17.19
N ALA A 72 -23.06 -5.52 18.44
CA ALA A 72 -22.20 -5.12 19.56
C ALA A 72 -21.15 -6.18 19.96
N GLU A 73 -21.29 -7.41 19.49
CA GLU A 73 -20.26 -8.46 19.65
C GLU A 73 -19.01 -8.22 18.80
N HIS A 74 -19.13 -7.42 17.72
CA HIS A 74 -18.07 -7.22 16.76
C HIS A 74 -17.38 -5.88 17.00
N PRO A 75 -16.09 -5.87 17.38
CA PRO A 75 -15.34 -4.62 17.62
C PRO A 75 -15.09 -3.79 16.34
N ILE A 76 -15.17 -4.44 15.20
CA ILE A 76 -14.95 -3.82 13.88
C ILE A 76 -16.15 -4.16 12.99
N VAL A 77 -16.77 -3.12 12.41
CA VAL A 77 -17.99 -3.25 11.60
C VAL A 77 -17.94 -2.31 10.39
N LYS A 78 -18.88 -2.47 9.49
CA LYS A 78 -19.07 -1.55 8.37
C LYS A 78 -19.26 -0.12 8.89
N MET A 79 -18.57 0.83 8.26
CA MET A 79 -18.76 2.25 8.52
C MET A 79 -20.17 2.69 8.14
N SER A 80 -20.83 3.41 9.03
CA SER A 80 -22.13 4.03 8.76
C SER A 80 -22.31 5.34 9.52
N LYS A 81 -23.03 6.28 8.92
CA LYS A 81 -23.35 7.58 9.55
C LYS A 81 -24.14 7.41 10.84
N SER A 82 -25.03 6.42 10.91
CA SER A 82 -25.84 6.14 12.10
C SER A 82 -25.02 5.63 13.29
N LEU A 83 -23.89 4.98 13.03
CA LEU A 83 -22.97 4.52 14.08
C LEU A 83 -21.93 5.59 14.47
N GLY A 84 -21.80 6.65 13.69
CA GLY A 84 -20.79 7.69 13.94
C GLY A 84 -19.34 7.21 13.78
N ASN A 85 -19.11 6.07 13.11
CA ASN A 85 -17.80 5.45 12.93
C ASN A 85 -17.20 5.68 11.54
N VAL A 86 -17.69 6.68 10.81
CA VAL A 86 -17.21 7.03 9.48
C VAL A 86 -15.96 7.88 9.61
N VAL A 87 -14.94 7.56 8.83
CA VAL A 87 -13.79 8.42 8.58
C VAL A 87 -14.09 9.29 7.37
N ASN A 88 -14.02 10.61 7.54
CA ASN A 88 -14.21 11.54 6.45
C ASN A 88 -12.91 11.68 5.64
N PRO A 89 -12.89 11.37 4.34
CA PRO A 89 -11.70 11.53 3.51
C PRO A 89 -11.14 12.95 3.50
N ASP A 90 -12.00 13.98 3.52
CA ASP A 90 -11.55 15.38 3.50
C ASP A 90 -10.71 15.73 4.72
N ASP A 91 -11.08 15.23 5.92
CA ASP A 91 -10.30 15.44 7.14
C ASP A 91 -8.92 14.78 7.04
N VAL A 92 -8.86 13.58 6.47
CA VAL A 92 -7.60 12.86 6.25
C VAL A 92 -6.72 13.56 5.21
N VAL A 93 -7.32 14.04 4.12
CA VAL A 93 -6.60 14.82 3.09
C VAL A 93 -6.04 16.12 3.68
N ASN A 94 -6.82 16.82 4.49
CA ASN A 94 -6.36 18.05 5.12
C ASN A 94 -5.22 17.81 6.14
N GLU A 95 -5.21 16.67 6.84
CA GLU A 95 -4.19 16.34 7.85
C GLU A 95 -2.92 15.72 7.23
N TYR A 96 -3.07 14.80 6.26
CA TYR A 96 -1.96 13.99 5.76
C TYR A 96 -1.64 14.20 4.28
N GLY A 97 -2.52 14.83 3.51
CA GLY A 97 -2.41 14.98 2.07
C GLY A 97 -3.10 13.87 1.27
N ALA A 98 -3.52 14.21 0.05
CA ALA A 98 -4.27 13.31 -0.83
C ALA A 98 -3.46 12.05 -1.22
N ASP A 99 -2.17 12.20 -1.54
CA ASP A 99 -1.31 11.07 -1.92
C ASP A 99 -1.09 10.11 -0.75
N THR A 100 -1.03 10.62 0.49
CA THR A 100 -0.93 9.75 1.66
C THR A 100 -2.19 8.91 1.85
N LEU A 101 -3.38 9.50 1.67
CA LEU A 101 -4.65 8.77 1.73
C LEU A 101 -4.71 7.70 0.64
N ARG A 102 -4.42 8.07 -0.62
CA ARG A 102 -4.40 7.15 -1.77
C ARG A 102 -3.47 5.96 -1.52
N LEU A 103 -2.23 6.25 -1.11
CA LEU A 103 -1.23 5.22 -0.82
C LEU A 103 -1.69 4.30 0.31
N TYR A 104 -2.29 4.86 1.36
CA TYR A 104 -2.79 4.10 2.49
C TYR A 104 -3.95 3.17 2.11
N GLU A 105 -4.94 3.66 1.36
CA GLU A 105 -6.08 2.85 0.91
C GLU A 105 -5.64 1.67 0.03
N MET A 106 -4.61 1.86 -0.79
CA MET A 106 -4.04 0.81 -1.62
C MET A 106 -3.13 -0.15 -0.83
N PHE A 107 -2.56 0.30 0.29
CA PHE A 107 -1.62 -0.49 1.10
C PHE A 107 -2.28 -1.25 2.24
N ILE A 108 -3.48 -0.85 2.70
CA ILE A 108 -4.15 -1.37 3.90
C ILE A 108 -4.40 -2.89 3.85
N GLY A 109 -4.52 -3.48 2.65
CA GLY A 109 -4.74 -4.91 2.49
C GLY A 109 -4.98 -5.33 1.04
N ASP A 110 -5.40 -6.57 0.90
CA ASP A 110 -5.82 -7.15 -0.37
C ASP A 110 -7.07 -6.43 -0.90
N PHE A 111 -7.06 -6.06 -2.17
CA PHE A 111 -8.14 -5.29 -2.80
C PHE A 111 -9.52 -5.94 -2.66
N GLU A 112 -9.59 -7.27 -2.66
CA GLU A 112 -10.87 -8.02 -2.58
C GLU A 112 -11.32 -8.29 -1.14
N LYS A 113 -10.48 -8.00 -0.13
CA LYS A 113 -10.78 -8.29 1.27
C LYS A 113 -11.17 -7.05 2.05
N ALA A 114 -12.01 -7.23 3.05
CA ALA A 114 -12.29 -6.17 4.01
C ALA A 114 -11.09 -5.92 4.92
N ALA A 115 -10.81 -4.65 5.21
CA ALA A 115 -9.71 -4.24 6.07
C ALA A 115 -10.17 -3.19 7.09
N PRO A 116 -9.74 -3.27 8.37
CA PRO A 116 -10.05 -2.26 9.35
C PRO A 116 -9.24 -1.00 9.13
N TRP A 117 -9.89 0.16 9.23
CA TRP A 117 -9.19 1.45 9.25
C TRP A 117 -8.27 1.54 10.47
N ASN A 118 -7.03 1.97 10.24
CA ASN A 118 -6.04 2.19 11.29
C ASN A 118 -5.30 3.51 11.06
N THR A 119 -5.64 4.51 11.85
CA THR A 119 -5.05 5.86 11.76
C THR A 119 -3.53 5.85 12.03
N SER A 120 -3.00 4.93 12.81
CA SER A 120 -1.56 4.86 13.05
C SER A 120 -0.78 4.38 11.82
N SER A 121 -1.39 3.54 10.99
CA SER A 121 -0.77 3.03 9.77
C SER A 121 -0.64 4.11 8.69
N ILE A 122 -1.57 5.07 8.61
CA ILE A 122 -1.48 6.18 7.65
C ILE A 122 -0.25 7.05 7.90
N LYS A 123 0.17 7.21 9.16
CA LYS A 123 1.42 7.91 9.53
C LYS A 123 2.67 7.21 8.97
N GLY A 124 2.59 5.88 8.80
CA GLY A 124 3.64 5.11 8.13
C GLY A 124 3.74 5.44 6.64
N CYS A 125 2.61 5.54 5.96
CA CYS A 125 2.54 5.97 4.56
C CYS A 125 3.05 7.40 4.37
N LYS A 126 2.65 8.33 5.26
CA LYS A 126 3.15 9.71 5.24
C LYS A 126 4.68 9.75 5.35
N ARG A 127 5.26 9.06 6.35
CA ARG A 127 6.73 9.00 6.52
C ARG A 127 7.45 8.40 5.31
N PHE A 128 6.85 7.43 4.64
CA PHE A 128 7.40 6.85 3.42
C PHE A 128 7.45 7.90 2.30
N LEU A 129 6.37 8.65 2.08
CA LEU A 129 6.35 9.73 1.09
C LEU A 129 7.30 10.87 1.46
N ASP A 130 7.37 11.27 2.73
CA ASP A 130 8.30 12.29 3.21
C ASP A 130 9.77 11.87 3.01
N LYS A 131 10.10 10.59 3.19
CA LYS A 131 11.42 10.04 2.91
C LYS A 131 11.78 10.18 1.43
N ILE A 132 10.83 9.89 0.53
CA ILE A 132 11.03 10.04 -0.92
C ILE A 132 11.21 11.52 -1.28
N TRP A 133 10.38 12.40 -0.73
CA TRP A 133 10.52 13.84 -0.94
C TRP A 133 11.91 14.34 -0.52
N SER A 134 12.34 14.01 0.70
CA SER A 134 13.65 14.43 1.21
C SER A 134 14.83 13.85 0.41
N MET A 135 14.64 12.74 -0.30
CA MET A 135 15.68 12.15 -1.15
C MET A 135 15.97 13.03 -2.38
N SER A 136 14.98 13.78 -2.88
CA SER A 136 15.16 14.70 -4.01
C SER A 136 16.20 15.80 -3.75
N GLU A 137 16.33 16.20 -2.48
CA GLU A 137 17.25 17.27 -2.07
C GLU A 137 18.73 16.80 -2.00
N LYS A 138 18.96 15.49 -2.06
CA LYS A 138 20.25 14.83 -1.81
C LYS A 138 20.54 13.76 -2.84
N LEU A 139 20.30 14.06 -4.13
CA LEU A 139 20.69 13.13 -5.18
C LEU A 139 22.20 12.98 -5.24
N VAL A 140 22.66 11.74 -5.39
CA VAL A 140 24.10 11.44 -5.49
C VAL A 140 24.55 11.53 -6.96
N PRO A 141 25.82 11.90 -7.22
CA PRO A 141 26.37 11.86 -8.57
C PRO A 141 26.38 10.44 -9.14
N GLY A 142 26.11 10.31 -10.43
CA GLY A 142 26.15 9.05 -11.16
C GLY A 142 25.25 9.08 -12.40
N GLU A 143 25.58 8.26 -13.39
CA GLU A 143 24.81 8.07 -14.59
C GLU A 143 24.09 6.71 -14.53
N GLY A 144 22.78 6.70 -14.83
CA GLY A 144 21.99 5.46 -14.86
C GLY A 144 21.75 4.84 -13.47
N VAL A 145 21.35 3.57 -13.48
CA VAL A 145 21.18 2.73 -12.30
C VAL A 145 22.55 2.12 -11.94
N ARG A 146 22.93 2.27 -10.67
CA ARG A 146 24.20 1.72 -10.18
C ARG A 146 24.19 0.18 -10.19
N PRO A 147 25.35 -0.47 -10.45
CA PRO A 147 25.41 -1.95 -10.53
C PRO A 147 24.87 -2.65 -9.27
N GLU A 148 25.12 -2.08 -8.09
CA GLU A 148 24.70 -2.62 -6.78
C GLU A 148 23.17 -2.58 -6.62
N LEU A 149 22.49 -1.74 -7.39
CA LEU A 149 21.04 -1.56 -7.36
C LEU A 149 20.34 -2.15 -8.58
N GLU A 150 21.09 -2.62 -9.59
CA GLU A 150 20.52 -3.09 -10.84
C GLU A 150 19.52 -4.24 -10.65
N ALA A 151 19.86 -5.21 -9.81
CA ALA A 151 18.98 -6.35 -9.55
C ALA A 151 17.69 -5.95 -8.82
N VAL A 152 17.80 -5.10 -7.78
CA VAL A 152 16.61 -4.63 -7.06
C VAL A 152 15.76 -3.71 -7.91
N ALA A 153 16.35 -2.86 -8.75
CA ALA A 153 15.63 -1.98 -9.68
C ALA A 153 14.80 -2.80 -10.69
N ASN A 154 15.43 -3.76 -11.39
CA ASN A 154 14.73 -4.61 -12.37
C ASN A 154 13.63 -5.45 -11.71
N ARG A 155 13.87 -6.06 -10.54
CA ARG A 155 12.83 -6.75 -9.77
C ARG A 155 11.68 -5.83 -9.38
N THR A 156 11.98 -4.57 -9.05
CA THR A 156 10.95 -3.60 -8.66
C THR A 156 10.08 -3.24 -9.84
N ILE A 157 10.65 -2.97 -11.03
CA ILE A 157 9.88 -2.71 -12.23
C ILE A 157 8.94 -3.89 -12.53
N LYS A 158 9.51 -5.11 -12.60
CA LYS A 158 8.76 -6.33 -12.84
C LYS A 158 7.62 -6.51 -11.83
N LYS A 159 7.96 -6.53 -10.54
CA LYS A 159 7.01 -6.81 -9.47
C LYS A 159 5.89 -5.77 -9.37
N VAL A 160 6.21 -4.48 -9.49
CA VAL A 160 5.21 -3.41 -9.43
C VAL A 160 4.27 -3.48 -10.63
N GLY A 161 4.79 -3.73 -11.84
CA GLY A 161 3.96 -3.89 -13.03
C GLY A 161 3.01 -5.08 -12.92
N GLU A 162 3.53 -6.27 -12.60
CA GLU A 162 2.72 -7.48 -12.42
C GLU A 162 1.66 -7.32 -11.31
N ASP A 163 2.00 -6.68 -10.21
CA ASP A 163 1.08 -6.47 -9.09
C ASP A 163 -0.02 -5.45 -9.41
N ILE A 164 0.26 -4.41 -10.18
CA ILE A 164 -0.76 -3.47 -10.66
C ILE A 164 -1.77 -4.22 -11.55
N ASP A 165 -1.30 -5.00 -12.51
CA ASP A 165 -2.17 -5.80 -13.40
C ASP A 165 -3.01 -6.82 -12.63
N ALA A 166 -2.44 -7.38 -11.56
CA ALA A 166 -3.12 -8.34 -10.68
C ALA A 166 -3.99 -7.70 -9.59
N LEU A 167 -4.08 -6.35 -9.51
CA LEU A 167 -4.76 -5.59 -8.44
C LEU A 167 -4.20 -5.87 -7.03
N LYS A 168 -2.89 -6.12 -6.93
CA LYS A 168 -2.15 -6.36 -5.69
C LYS A 168 -1.34 -5.13 -5.27
N ALA A 169 -2.01 -3.98 -5.20
CA ALA A 169 -1.37 -2.70 -4.89
C ALA A 169 -0.56 -2.72 -3.58
N ASN A 170 -1.02 -3.46 -2.57
CA ASN A 170 -0.32 -3.59 -1.29
C ASN A 170 1.07 -4.22 -1.43
N THR A 171 1.23 -5.25 -2.27
CA THR A 171 2.54 -5.88 -2.52
C THR A 171 3.42 -5.04 -3.45
N ALA A 172 2.83 -4.32 -4.40
CA ALA A 172 3.55 -3.33 -5.22
C ALA A 172 4.17 -2.23 -4.34
N ILE A 173 3.38 -1.66 -3.42
CA ILE A 173 3.85 -0.62 -2.48
C ILE A 173 4.94 -1.18 -1.55
N ALA A 174 4.79 -2.42 -1.05
CA ALA A 174 5.84 -3.07 -0.26
C ALA A 174 7.16 -3.20 -1.04
N GLN A 175 7.09 -3.54 -2.33
CA GLN A 175 8.26 -3.60 -3.19
C GLN A 175 8.90 -2.23 -3.40
N LEU A 176 8.11 -1.17 -3.56
CA LEU A 176 8.61 0.21 -3.60
C LEU A 176 9.34 0.60 -2.31
N MET A 177 8.83 0.16 -1.15
CA MET A 177 9.52 0.39 0.14
C MET A 177 10.87 -0.33 0.19
N ILE A 178 10.98 -1.54 -0.36
CA ILE A 178 12.25 -2.27 -0.49
C ILE A 178 13.23 -1.48 -1.35
N TYR A 179 12.78 -0.97 -2.50
CA TYR A 179 13.62 -0.18 -3.39
C TYR A 179 14.12 1.12 -2.73
N VAL A 180 13.22 1.87 -2.07
CA VAL A 180 13.58 3.10 -1.33
C VAL A 180 14.58 2.82 -0.20
N ASN A 181 14.47 1.68 0.48
CA ASN A 181 15.45 1.30 1.49
C ASN A 181 16.81 0.97 0.85
N ALA A 182 16.82 0.22 -0.25
CA ALA A 182 18.06 -0.08 -0.97
C ALA A 182 18.78 1.20 -1.45
N LEU A 183 18.02 2.18 -2.00
CA LEU A 183 18.56 3.49 -2.36
C LEU A 183 19.18 4.20 -1.14
N SER A 184 18.49 4.18 0.00
CA SER A 184 18.96 4.82 1.24
C SER A 184 20.21 4.16 1.79
N ASP A 185 20.29 2.82 1.76
CA ASP A 185 21.44 2.04 2.23
C ASP A 185 22.71 2.30 1.39
N GLN A 186 22.51 2.72 0.12
CA GLN A 186 23.58 3.15 -0.79
C GLN A 186 23.85 4.67 -0.75
N GLY A 187 23.36 5.34 0.30
CA GLY A 187 23.64 6.76 0.53
C GLY A 187 22.76 7.74 -0.26
N GLY A 188 21.73 7.29 -0.93
CA GLY A 188 20.81 8.09 -1.74
C GLY A 188 20.61 7.52 -3.14
N ALA A 189 19.91 8.25 -4.01
CA ALA A 189 19.62 7.88 -5.39
C ALA A 189 20.39 8.74 -6.38
N THR A 190 20.84 8.16 -7.49
CA THR A 190 21.19 8.95 -8.68
C THR A 190 19.92 9.55 -9.29
N LYS A 191 20.06 10.53 -10.17
CA LYS A 191 18.90 11.09 -10.88
C LYS A 191 18.07 10.01 -11.58
N ALA A 192 18.73 9.10 -12.31
CA ALA A 192 18.05 8.02 -13.04
C ALA A 192 17.33 7.02 -12.11
N GLU A 193 17.94 6.65 -10.99
CA GLU A 193 17.32 5.78 -9.98
C GLU A 193 16.09 6.44 -9.34
N TYR A 194 16.17 7.74 -9.10
CA TYR A 194 15.07 8.51 -8.55
C TYR A 194 13.93 8.69 -9.56
N GLU A 195 14.24 9.01 -10.82
CA GLU A 195 13.26 9.04 -11.90
C GLU A 195 12.52 7.72 -12.05
N LEU A 196 13.23 6.59 -12.00
CA LEU A 196 12.61 5.26 -12.00
C LEU A 196 11.66 5.08 -10.82
N LEU A 197 12.07 5.50 -9.62
CA LEU A 197 11.20 5.45 -8.44
C LEU A 197 9.93 6.27 -8.64
N LEU A 198 10.03 7.49 -9.16
CA LEU A 198 8.89 8.36 -9.41
C LEU A 198 7.92 7.75 -10.44
N GLN A 199 8.43 7.15 -11.52
CA GLN A 199 7.62 6.47 -12.52
C GLN A 199 6.80 5.34 -11.91
N LEU A 200 7.43 4.48 -11.09
CA LEU A 200 6.77 3.35 -10.46
C LEU A 200 5.79 3.76 -9.33
N LEU A 201 6.05 4.89 -8.68
CA LEU A 201 5.21 5.42 -7.59
C LEU A 201 4.02 6.24 -8.11
N ASN A 202 4.09 6.79 -9.32
CA ASN A 202 3.09 7.72 -9.86
C ASN A 202 1.64 7.21 -9.77
N PRO A 203 1.32 5.93 -10.05
CA PRO A 203 -0.05 5.43 -9.91
C PRO A 203 -0.62 5.56 -8.49
N PHE A 204 0.23 5.53 -7.47
CA PHE A 204 -0.15 5.56 -6.06
C PHE A 204 -0.14 6.98 -5.46
N ALA A 205 0.82 7.82 -5.86
CA ALA A 205 1.05 9.17 -5.33
C ALA A 205 1.29 10.20 -6.45
N PRO A 206 0.27 10.45 -7.32
CA PRO A 206 0.46 11.21 -8.54
C PRO A 206 0.85 12.68 -8.32
N HIS A 207 0.30 13.35 -7.29
CA HIS A 207 0.58 14.77 -7.09
C HIS A 207 2.05 15.01 -6.71
N MET A 208 2.57 14.23 -5.78
CA MET A 208 3.95 14.36 -5.32
C MET A 208 4.94 13.97 -6.43
N THR A 209 4.66 12.90 -7.16
CA THR A 209 5.57 12.43 -8.21
C THR A 209 5.60 13.34 -9.42
N GLU A 210 4.49 13.94 -9.81
CA GLU A 210 4.44 14.95 -10.88
C GLU A 210 5.24 16.21 -10.50
N GLU A 211 5.07 16.70 -9.27
CA GLU A 211 5.82 17.85 -8.76
C GLU A 211 7.33 17.58 -8.78
N LEU A 212 7.76 16.43 -8.24
CA LEU A 212 9.17 16.04 -8.21
C LEU A 212 9.74 15.80 -9.61
N TRP A 213 8.93 15.29 -10.54
CA TRP A 213 9.31 15.10 -11.94
C TRP A 213 9.61 16.43 -12.64
N GLN A 214 8.78 17.45 -12.41
CA GLN A 214 9.01 18.79 -12.90
C GLN A 214 10.27 19.43 -12.29
N GLN A 215 10.50 19.23 -10.98
CA GLN A 215 11.71 19.73 -10.31
C GLN A 215 13.00 19.11 -10.86
N LEU A 216 12.95 17.89 -11.41
CA LEU A 216 14.07 17.26 -12.11
C LEU A 216 14.31 17.82 -13.52
N GLY A 217 13.46 18.76 -13.99
CA GLY A 217 13.60 19.46 -15.27
C GLY A 217 12.78 18.87 -16.41
N HIS A 218 11.88 17.93 -16.15
CA HIS A 218 10.97 17.39 -17.15
C HIS A 218 9.81 18.36 -17.41
N THR A 219 9.42 18.52 -18.67
CA THR A 219 8.32 19.41 -19.11
C THR A 219 7.03 18.64 -19.41
N GLU A 220 7.15 17.34 -19.65
CA GLU A 220 6.01 16.45 -19.91
C GLU A 220 5.49 15.84 -18.59
N GLN A 221 4.19 15.56 -18.54
CA GLN A 221 3.58 14.92 -17.39
C GLN A 221 4.06 13.48 -17.28
N LEU A 222 4.45 13.08 -16.07
CA LEU A 222 4.92 11.74 -15.76
C LEU A 222 3.85 10.67 -16.06
N ALA A 223 2.57 10.99 -15.85
CA ALA A 223 1.45 10.10 -16.12
C ALA A 223 1.37 9.61 -17.58
N TYR A 224 1.94 10.35 -18.53
CA TYR A 224 2.00 9.95 -19.94
C TYR A 224 3.36 9.38 -20.36
N HIS A 225 4.31 9.33 -19.43
CA HIS A 225 5.60 8.72 -19.70
C HIS A 225 5.48 7.20 -19.84
N ALA A 226 6.28 6.61 -20.74
CA ALA A 226 6.25 5.17 -20.97
C ALA A 226 6.63 4.40 -19.69
N TRP A 227 5.89 3.32 -19.40
CA TRP A 227 6.23 2.45 -18.28
C TRP A 227 7.64 1.86 -18.46
N PRO A 228 8.47 1.85 -17.40
CA PRO A 228 9.84 1.37 -17.52
C PRO A 228 9.88 -0.13 -17.81
N THR A 229 10.86 -0.52 -18.65
CA THR A 229 11.12 -1.91 -18.99
C THR A 229 12.17 -2.53 -18.07
N TYR A 230 12.10 -3.83 -17.86
CA TYR A 230 13.08 -4.58 -17.07
C TYR A 230 13.76 -5.66 -17.91
N ASP A 231 14.95 -6.07 -17.47
CA ASP A 231 15.69 -7.21 -18.01
C ASP A 231 15.54 -8.38 -17.03
N GLU A 232 14.92 -9.46 -17.47
CA GLU A 232 14.70 -10.66 -16.65
C GLU A 232 16.03 -11.25 -16.13
N ALA A 233 17.09 -11.24 -16.96
CA ALA A 233 18.40 -11.74 -16.56
C ALA A 233 19.04 -10.94 -15.41
N LYS A 234 18.64 -9.66 -15.25
CA LYS A 234 19.12 -8.76 -14.21
C LYS A 234 18.28 -8.79 -12.94
N CYS A 235 17.14 -9.49 -12.94
CA CYS A 235 16.30 -9.61 -11.74
C CYS A 235 16.91 -10.53 -10.67
N VAL A 236 17.95 -11.27 -10.97
CA VAL A 236 18.60 -12.22 -10.06
C VAL A 236 19.77 -11.53 -9.35
N GLU A 237 19.80 -11.61 -8.03
CA GLU A 237 21.00 -11.21 -7.27
C GLU A 237 22.15 -12.18 -7.58
N GLN A 238 23.30 -11.63 -7.97
CA GLN A 238 24.51 -12.43 -8.19
C GLN A 238 25.11 -12.95 -6.88
N THR A 239 24.75 -12.36 -5.73
CA THR A 239 25.21 -12.75 -4.40
C THR A 239 24.04 -12.85 -3.42
N ILE A 240 24.09 -13.82 -2.53
CA ILE A 240 23.18 -14.00 -1.39
C ILE A 240 23.91 -13.81 -0.08
N GLU A 241 23.22 -13.29 0.93
CA GLU A 241 23.77 -13.17 2.28
C GLU A 241 23.38 -14.40 3.10
N ILE A 242 24.39 -15.14 3.56
CA ILE A 242 24.18 -16.32 4.40
C ILE A 242 24.52 -15.96 5.85
N ALA A 243 23.59 -16.24 6.77
CA ALA A 243 23.80 -16.10 8.19
C ALA A 243 24.59 -17.31 8.74
N VAL A 244 25.82 -17.09 9.19
CA VAL A 244 26.63 -18.10 9.87
C VAL A 244 26.21 -18.18 11.33
N GLN A 245 25.76 -19.35 11.75
CA GLN A 245 25.28 -19.59 13.11
C GLN A 245 26.20 -20.57 13.85
N VAL A 246 26.45 -20.29 15.12
CA VAL A 246 27.12 -21.21 16.06
C VAL A 246 26.19 -21.40 17.25
N ASN A 247 25.81 -22.66 17.53
CA ASN A 247 24.85 -23.00 18.58
C ASN A 247 23.54 -22.20 18.52
N GLY A 248 22.96 -22.04 17.31
CA GLY A 248 21.70 -21.33 17.09
C GLY A 248 21.78 -19.79 17.18
N LYS A 249 22.98 -19.23 17.42
CA LYS A 249 23.19 -17.78 17.45
C LYS A 249 23.94 -17.32 16.21
N VAL A 250 23.39 -16.32 15.51
CA VAL A 250 24.07 -15.69 14.36
C VAL A 250 25.37 -15.05 14.85
N LYS A 251 26.51 -15.44 14.26
CA LYS A 251 27.85 -14.94 14.55
C LYS A 251 28.42 -14.05 13.48
N ALA A 252 28.05 -14.32 12.23
CA ALA A 252 28.50 -13.54 11.08
C ALA A 252 27.43 -13.60 9.97
N ARG A 253 27.52 -12.66 9.04
CA ARG A 253 26.80 -12.69 7.77
C ARG A 253 27.86 -12.59 6.68
N ILE A 254 27.81 -13.48 5.71
CA ILE A 254 28.73 -13.51 4.59
C ILE A 254 27.99 -13.41 3.28
N LYS A 255 28.51 -12.65 2.33
CA LYS A 255 27.98 -12.60 0.97
C LYS A 255 28.67 -13.66 0.13
N VAL A 256 27.89 -14.51 -0.50
CA VAL A 256 28.40 -15.56 -1.38
C VAL A 256 27.69 -15.49 -2.74
N PRO A 257 28.30 -15.96 -3.84
CA PRO A 257 27.63 -16.06 -5.12
C PRO A 257 26.31 -16.85 -5.00
N ALA A 258 25.25 -16.40 -5.66
CA ALA A 258 23.95 -17.06 -5.59
C ALA A 258 23.97 -18.49 -6.16
N ALA A 259 24.94 -18.78 -7.04
CA ALA A 259 25.17 -20.09 -7.65
C ALA A 259 26.12 -21.00 -6.87
N ILE A 260 26.36 -20.71 -5.57
CA ILE A 260 27.21 -21.57 -4.74
C ILE A 260 26.52 -22.91 -4.52
N GLU A 261 27.18 -23.99 -4.91
CA GLU A 261 26.75 -25.35 -4.61
C GLU A 261 27.21 -25.73 -3.20
N ASN A 262 26.42 -26.55 -2.50
CA ASN A 262 26.86 -27.12 -1.23
C ASN A 262 28.11 -27.96 -1.49
N ALA A 263 29.21 -27.65 -0.83
CA ALA A 263 30.33 -28.58 -0.75
C ALA A 263 29.90 -29.75 0.14
N ASP A 264 30.00 -30.98 -0.39
CA ASP A 264 29.81 -32.22 0.37
C ASP A 264 30.75 -32.31 1.58
#